data_ad6156e71e57ffedff03a2e9699ad5ab
#
_entry.id   ad6156e71e57ffedff03a2e9699ad5ab
#
_cell.length_a   1.000
_cell.length_b   1.000
_cell.length_c   1.000
_cell.angle_alpha   90.00
_cell.angle_beta   90.00
_cell.angle_gamma   90.00
#
_symmetry.space_group_name_H-M   'P 1'
#
loop_
_entity.id
_entity.type
_entity.pdbx_description
1 polymer ?
#
loop_
_entity_poly.entity_id
_entity_poly.type
_entity_poly.pdbx_seq_one_letter_code
_entity_poly.pdbx_strand_id
1 'polypeptide(L)'
;CIGLTLHISASTVFEVLARFKASSLSWPLPADISHDTLEKLIFPPKDTSASELVMPDMLYFDTEMRKPGVTRQLLWMEYKAQAGDKAMGYSHFCRCYRKWKKTRRLSMRQEHRAGEKLFIDFCGPTVPVINPDTGEIRRVAIFVAVMGASNYTYVEACEGQDMMSWLNAHSRCLTFLGGVPKLLIPDNLRSAVKKADRYEPVINDSYQALAEHYGTVIIPARPRKPKDKPKAENGVLIVERWLLARIRNETFHTLRALNARLRELLTDMNNRPMKGYGNQTRAERFRML
;
A
#
# COMPACT_ATOMS: atom_id res chain seq x y z
N CYS A 1 25.17 24.42 -35.12
CA CYS A 1 25.29 22.99 -34.81
C CYS A 1 23.90 22.33 -34.83
N ILE A 2 23.67 21.31 -35.66
CA ILE A 2 22.34 20.69 -35.94
C ILE A 2 21.55 20.38 -34.66
N GLY A 3 22.20 19.83 -33.61
CA GLY A 3 21.55 19.48 -32.36
C GLY A 3 20.97 20.69 -31.63
N LEU A 4 21.62 21.83 -31.64
CA LEU A 4 21.15 23.07 -31.03
C LEU A 4 19.95 23.65 -31.79
N THR A 5 19.99 23.61 -33.12
CA THR A 5 18.91 24.14 -33.97
C THR A 5 17.63 23.30 -33.87
N LEU A 6 17.75 21.99 -33.73
CA LEU A 6 16.62 21.06 -33.67
C LEU A 6 16.22 20.65 -32.22
N HIS A 7 16.88 21.18 -31.20
CA HIS A 7 16.66 20.82 -29.78
C HIS A 7 16.79 19.32 -29.52
N ILE A 8 17.72 18.62 -30.17
CA ILE A 8 18.00 17.21 -30.00
C ILE A 8 19.44 16.98 -29.50
N SER A 9 19.67 15.84 -28.86
CA SER A 9 21.01 15.54 -28.31
C SER A 9 22.05 15.32 -29.43
N ALA A 10 23.29 15.67 -29.15
CA ALA A 10 24.40 15.44 -30.10
C ALA A 10 24.56 13.94 -30.40
N SER A 11 24.31 13.04 -29.44
CA SER A 11 24.33 11.60 -29.65
C SER A 11 23.28 11.12 -30.64
N THR A 12 22.06 11.68 -30.56
CA THR A 12 20.98 11.37 -31.50
C THR A 12 21.35 11.80 -32.91
N VAL A 13 21.92 13.01 -33.07
CA VAL A 13 22.40 13.50 -34.41
C VAL A 13 23.47 12.55 -34.94
N PHE A 14 24.44 12.17 -34.09
CA PHE A 14 25.53 11.27 -34.53
C PHE A 14 24.99 9.90 -34.95
N GLU A 15 24.04 9.35 -34.20
CA GLU A 15 23.43 8.05 -34.52
C GLU A 15 22.67 8.08 -35.84
N VAL A 16 21.87 9.11 -36.09
CA VAL A 16 21.14 9.28 -37.35
C VAL A 16 22.11 9.42 -38.54
N LEU A 17 23.18 10.23 -38.42
CA LEU A 17 24.20 10.40 -39.46
C LEU A 17 24.98 9.11 -39.72
N ALA A 18 25.30 8.34 -38.68
CA ALA A 18 25.95 7.04 -38.80
C ALA A 18 25.08 6.04 -39.59
N ARG A 19 23.78 5.99 -39.27
CA ARG A 19 22.81 5.12 -39.98
C ARG A 19 22.59 5.57 -41.41
N PHE A 20 22.54 6.89 -41.66
CA PHE A 20 22.47 7.43 -43.00
C PHE A 20 23.69 7.04 -43.84
N LYS A 21 24.91 7.13 -43.28
CA LYS A 21 26.14 6.70 -43.96
C LYS A 21 26.17 5.19 -44.22
N ALA A 22 25.54 4.40 -43.38
CA ALA A 22 25.46 2.94 -43.57
C ALA A 22 24.33 2.52 -44.53
N SER A 23 23.40 3.42 -44.82
CA SER A 23 22.35 3.19 -45.82
C SER A 23 22.88 3.38 -47.25
N SER A 24 22.16 2.88 -48.25
CA SER A 24 22.47 3.07 -49.67
C SER A 24 22.11 4.46 -50.20
N LEU A 25 21.76 5.39 -49.31
CA LEU A 25 21.34 6.73 -49.69
C LEU A 25 22.52 7.69 -49.90
N SER A 26 22.45 8.52 -50.95
CA SER A 26 23.40 9.60 -51.22
C SER A 26 22.78 10.97 -50.94
N TRP A 27 23.61 11.95 -50.61
CA TRP A 27 23.18 13.32 -50.47
C TRP A 27 23.53 14.13 -51.74
N PRO A 28 22.64 14.98 -52.32
CA PRO A 28 21.27 15.25 -51.83
C PRO A 28 20.30 14.07 -52.01
N LEU A 29 19.25 14.01 -51.15
CA LEU A 29 18.24 12.95 -51.22
C LEU A 29 17.49 13.04 -52.59
N PRO A 30 17.13 11.91 -53.20
CA PRO A 30 16.27 11.88 -54.38
C PRO A 30 14.93 12.57 -54.09
N ALA A 31 14.45 13.38 -55.05
CA ALA A 31 13.23 14.17 -54.87
C ALA A 31 11.94 13.34 -54.74
N ASP A 32 11.98 12.09 -55.15
CA ASP A 32 10.87 11.12 -55.16
C ASP A 32 10.82 10.22 -53.93
N ILE A 33 11.75 10.35 -52.98
CA ILE A 33 11.77 9.53 -51.80
C ILE A 33 10.72 9.99 -50.79
N SER A 34 9.78 9.11 -50.44
CA SER A 34 8.77 9.41 -49.40
C SER A 34 9.36 9.34 -48.01
N HIS A 35 8.76 10.09 -47.06
CA HIS A 35 9.15 10.08 -45.65
C HIS A 35 9.16 8.67 -45.05
N ASP A 36 8.14 7.85 -45.33
CA ASP A 36 8.03 6.48 -44.88
C ASP A 36 9.12 5.55 -45.40
N THR A 37 9.53 5.78 -46.68
CA THR A 37 10.61 5.00 -47.30
C THR A 37 11.95 5.40 -46.68
N LEU A 38 12.17 6.69 -46.47
CA LEU A 38 13.37 7.21 -45.83
C LEU A 38 13.52 6.68 -44.42
N GLU A 39 12.41 6.68 -43.63
CA GLU A 39 12.39 6.15 -42.26
C GLU A 39 12.74 4.66 -42.22
N LYS A 40 12.18 3.86 -43.13
CA LYS A 40 12.48 2.41 -43.21
C LYS A 40 13.92 2.12 -43.63
N LEU A 41 14.53 2.97 -44.42
CA LEU A 41 15.92 2.81 -44.85
C LEU A 41 16.92 3.22 -43.76
N ILE A 42 16.64 4.29 -43.02
CA ILE A 42 17.51 4.76 -41.92
C ILE A 42 17.26 3.99 -40.64
N PHE A 43 16.01 3.61 -40.37
CA PHE A 43 15.57 2.85 -39.23
C PHE A 43 14.85 1.57 -39.70
N PRO A 44 15.58 0.61 -40.27
CA PRO A 44 14.95 -0.64 -40.65
C PRO A 44 14.26 -1.24 -39.41
N PRO A 45 13.03 -1.74 -39.52
CA PRO A 45 12.39 -2.42 -38.42
C PRO A 45 13.39 -3.48 -37.93
N LYS A 46 13.70 -3.46 -36.63
CA LYS A 46 14.47 -4.56 -36.07
C LYS A 46 13.72 -5.81 -36.45
N ASP A 47 14.41 -6.73 -37.11
CA ASP A 47 13.91 -8.08 -37.25
C ASP A 47 13.59 -8.61 -35.90
N THR A 48 12.39 -8.31 -35.44
CA THR A 48 11.72 -9.07 -34.41
C THR A 48 11.22 -10.35 -35.09
N SER A 49 12.12 -11.17 -35.61
CA SER A 49 11.97 -12.59 -35.47
C SER A 49 11.99 -12.77 -33.97
N ALA A 50 10.83 -12.54 -33.33
CA ALA A 50 10.60 -12.99 -31.99
C ALA A 50 10.90 -14.48 -32.09
N SER A 51 12.13 -14.88 -31.74
CA SER A 51 12.44 -16.26 -31.49
C SER A 51 11.28 -16.72 -30.62
N GLU A 52 10.48 -17.65 -31.11
CA GLU A 52 9.30 -18.15 -30.39
C GLU A 52 9.79 -18.66 -29.05
N LEU A 53 9.87 -17.75 -28.08
CA LEU A 53 10.29 -18.09 -26.74
C LEU A 53 9.25 -19.05 -26.17
N VAL A 54 9.69 -20.21 -25.73
CA VAL A 54 8.84 -21.18 -25.07
C VAL A 54 8.35 -20.59 -23.75
N MET A 55 7.04 -20.38 -23.66
CA MET A 55 6.45 -19.85 -22.43
C MET A 55 6.49 -20.91 -21.34
N PRO A 56 7.04 -20.60 -20.14
CA PRO A 56 7.03 -21.55 -19.03
C PRO A 56 5.62 -21.72 -18.46
N ASP A 57 5.30 -22.94 -17.97
CA ASP A 57 4.07 -23.19 -17.24
C ASP A 57 4.09 -22.51 -15.87
N MET A 58 3.50 -21.31 -15.82
CA MET A 58 3.47 -20.49 -14.62
C MET A 58 2.66 -21.10 -13.47
N LEU A 59 1.71 -22.00 -13.76
CA LEU A 59 0.93 -22.70 -12.75
C LEU A 59 1.79 -23.77 -12.05
N TYR A 60 2.52 -24.54 -12.82
CA TYR A 60 3.50 -25.49 -12.31
C TYR A 60 4.52 -24.77 -11.42
N PHE A 61 5.10 -23.65 -11.89
CA PHE A 61 6.07 -22.88 -11.13
C PHE A 61 5.49 -22.34 -9.82
N ASP A 62 4.27 -21.84 -9.78
CA ASP A 62 3.65 -21.35 -8.54
C ASP A 62 3.39 -22.50 -7.55
N THR A 63 3.10 -23.68 -8.06
CA THR A 63 2.90 -24.88 -7.25
C THR A 63 4.21 -25.35 -6.64
N GLU A 64 5.27 -25.46 -7.44
CA GLU A 64 6.60 -25.88 -6.99
C GLU A 64 7.22 -24.89 -5.98
N MET A 65 7.04 -23.58 -6.19
CA MET A 65 7.49 -22.53 -5.26
C MET A 65 6.93 -22.64 -3.84
N ARG A 66 5.92 -23.47 -3.60
CA ARG A 66 5.36 -23.72 -2.25
C ARG A 66 6.10 -24.82 -1.51
N LYS A 67 6.93 -25.59 -2.20
CA LYS A 67 7.72 -26.67 -1.60
C LYS A 67 8.94 -26.09 -0.88
N PRO A 68 9.33 -26.68 0.27
CA PRO A 68 10.51 -26.21 1.00
C PRO A 68 11.78 -26.28 0.13
N GLY A 69 12.62 -25.26 0.19
CA GLY A 69 13.90 -25.20 -0.51
C GLY A 69 13.84 -24.86 -2.00
N VAL A 70 12.65 -24.82 -2.62
CA VAL A 70 12.50 -24.46 -4.04
C VAL A 70 12.63 -22.96 -4.24
N THR A 71 13.53 -22.56 -5.14
CA THR A 71 13.78 -21.16 -5.46
C THR A 71 13.40 -20.84 -6.91
N ARG A 72 13.12 -19.55 -7.18
CA ARG A 72 12.85 -19.11 -8.58
C ARG A 72 14.01 -19.37 -9.51
N GLN A 73 15.24 -19.31 -9.00
CA GLN A 73 16.44 -19.57 -9.80
C GLN A 73 16.55 -21.04 -10.18
N LEU A 74 16.25 -21.95 -9.26
CA LEU A 74 16.20 -23.39 -9.54
C LEU A 74 15.18 -23.68 -10.64
N LEU A 75 13.95 -23.24 -10.49
CA LEU A 75 12.90 -23.47 -11.47
C LEU A 75 13.19 -22.84 -12.83
N TRP A 76 13.86 -21.67 -12.86
CA TRP A 76 14.30 -21.09 -14.10
C TRP A 76 15.40 -21.92 -14.78
N MET A 77 16.31 -22.50 -14.02
CA MET A 77 17.35 -23.39 -14.56
C MET A 77 16.74 -24.67 -15.16
N GLU A 78 15.76 -25.26 -14.48
CA GLU A 78 15.01 -26.43 -14.99
C GLU A 78 14.26 -26.08 -16.29
N TYR A 79 13.55 -24.95 -16.30
CA TYR A 79 12.90 -24.45 -17.51
C TYR A 79 13.91 -24.20 -18.66
N LYS A 80 15.06 -23.59 -18.34
CA LYS A 80 16.10 -23.36 -19.35
C LYS A 80 16.67 -24.65 -19.93
N ALA A 81 16.83 -25.66 -19.11
CA ALA A 81 17.29 -26.99 -19.56
C ALA A 81 16.28 -27.65 -20.53
N GLN A 82 14.97 -27.44 -20.31
CA GLN A 82 13.92 -27.97 -21.18
C GLN A 82 13.72 -27.16 -22.47
N ALA A 83 13.75 -25.81 -22.38
CA ALA A 83 13.49 -24.91 -23.51
C ALA A 83 14.69 -24.63 -24.40
N GLY A 84 15.91 -24.95 -23.95
CA GLY A 84 17.15 -24.73 -24.69
C GLY A 84 17.36 -23.26 -25.09
N ASP A 85 17.71 -23.02 -26.34
CA ASP A 85 17.97 -21.67 -26.90
C ASP A 85 16.70 -20.80 -26.97
N LYS A 86 15.51 -21.41 -26.87
CA LYS A 86 14.23 -20.68 -26.83
C LYS A 86 13.81 -20.28 -25.40
N ALA A 87 14.68 -20.46 -24.42
CA ALA A 87 14.42 -20.08 -23.04
C ALA A 87 14.52 -18.58 -22.82
N MET A 88 13.61 -18.05 -22.00
CA MET A 88 13.71 -16.65 -21.54
C MET A 88 14.90 -16.46 -20.60
N GLY A 89 15.54 -15.29 -20.68
CA GLY A 89 16.51 -14.87 -19.66
C GLY A 89 15.83 -14.72 -18.29
N TYR A 90 16.58 -14.93 -17.20
CA TYR A 90 16.08 -14.93 -15.82
C TYR A 90 15.25 -13.70 -15.44
N SER A 91 15.72 -12.50 -15.82
CA SER A 91 15.00 -11.25 -15.53
C SER A 91 13.64 -11.18 -16.24
N HIS A 92 13.56 -11.66 -17.48
CA HIS A 92 12.31 -11.73 -18.25
C HIS A 92 11.36 -12.76 -17.62
N PHE A 93 11.83 -13.95 -17.32
CA PHE A 93 11.10 -14.98 -16.60
C PHE A 93 10.50 -14.46 -15.28
N CYS A 94 11.29 -13.80 -14.44
CA CYS A 94 10.83 -13.22 -13.19
C CYS A 94 9.77 -12.13 -13.39
N ARG A 95 9.87 -11.35 -14.48
CA ARG A 95 8.88 -10.32 -14.84
C ARG A 95 7.56 -10.96 -15.28
N CYS A 96 7.61 -11.98 -16.14
CA CYS A 96 6.45 -12.74 -16.58
C CYS A 96 5.74 -13.45 -15.42
N TYR A 97 6.48 -14.10 -14.54
CA TYR A 97 5.92 -14.73 -13.34
C TYR A 97 5.24 -13.72 -12.41
N ARG A 98 5.85 -12.56 -12.17
CA ARG A 98 5.22 -11.49 -11.37
C ARG A 98 3.94 -10.96 -12.01
N LYS A 99 3.93 -10.78 -13.33
CA LYS A 99 2.74 -10.33 -14.08
C LYS A 99 1.62 -11.37 -13.97
N TRP A 100 1.92 -12.63 -14.23
CA TRP A 100 0.99 -13.74 -14.11
C TRP A 100 0.44 -13.91 -12.68
N LYS A 101 1.29 -13.82 -11.66
CA LYS A 101 0.88 -13.90 -10.26
C LYS A 101 -0.06 -12.75 -9.84
N LYS A 102 0.08 -11.57 -10.42
CA LYS A 102 -0.83 -10.43 -10.20
C LYS A 102 -2.22 -10.70 -10.75
N THR A 103 -2.34 -11.34 -11.93
CA THR A 103 -3.65 -11.65 -12.53
C THR A 103 -4.40 -12.75 -11.78
N ARG A 104 -3.69 -13.64 -11.08
CA ARG A 104 -4.29 -14.72 -10.27
C ARG A 104 -4.53 -14.38 -8.81
N ARG A 105 -4.07 -13.24 -8.34
CA ARG A 105 -4.50 -12.72 -7.03
C ARG A 105 -5.94 -12.26 -7.14
N LEU A 106 -6.87 -13.19 -7.05
CA LEU A 106 -8.25 -12.92 -6.70
C LEU A 106 -8.23 -12.42 -5.25
N SER A 107 -7.96 -11.13 -5.05
CA SER A 107 -8.27 -10.49 -3.79
C SER A 107 -9.78 -10.34 -3.78
N MET A 108 -10.47 -11.15 -2.99
CA MET A 108 -11.87 -10.87 -2.66
C MET A 108 -11.86 -9.53 -1.92
N ARG A 109 -12.16 -8.47 -2.65
CA ARG A 109 -12.31 -7.14 -2.07
C ARG A 109 -13.53 -7.21 -1.18
N GLN A 110 -13.32 -7.16 0.13
CA GLN A 110 -14.45 -7.09 1.05
C GLN A 110 -15.15 -5.74 0.85
N GLU A 111 -16.41 -5.78 0.50
CA GLU A 111 -17.25 -4.60 0.49
C GLU A 111 -17.66 -4.29 1.92
N HIS A 112 -17.51 -3.04 2.29
CA HIS A 112 -17.92 -2.53 3.60
C HIS A 112 -19.07 -1.55 3.38
N ARG A 113 -20.17 -1.76 4.11
CA ARG A 113 -21.31 -0.85 4.09
C ARG A 113 -21.01 0.40 4.91
N ALA A 114 -21.65 1.51 4.54
CA ALA A 114 -21.57 2.76 5.27
C ALA A 114 -22.05 2.59 6.71
N GLY A 115 -21.35 3.20 7.67
CA GLY A 115 -21.67 3.14 9.09
C GLY A 115 -21.59 1.75 9.75
N GLU A 116 -21.17 0.70 8.99
CA GLU A 116 -21.22 -0.67 9.50
C GLU A 116 -20.06 -0.99 10.43
N LYS A 117 -18.80 -0.78 9.99
CA LYS A 117 -17.60 -1.31 10.66
C LYS A 117 -16.59 -0.22 10.97
N LEU A 118 -16.12 -0.20 12.20
CA LEU A 118 -14.95 0.55 12.66
C LEU A 118 -13.85 -0.42 13.05
N PHE A 119 -12.72 -0.37 12.37
CA PHE A 119 -11.54 -1.16 12.67
C PHE A 119 -10.65 -0.37 13.63
N ILE A 120 -10.19 -1.00 14.71
CA ILE A 120 -9.52 -0.30 15.81
C ILE A 120 -8.26 -1.06 16.20
N ASP A 121 -7.17 -0.32 16.39
CA ASP A 121 -5.88 -0.87 16.79
C ASP A 121 -5.01 0.19 17.45
N PHE A 122 -3.89 -0.21 18.05
CA PHE A 122 -2.80 0.68 18.40
C PHE A 122 -1.67 0.55 17.38
N CYS A 123 -1.01 1.68 17.06
CA CYS A 123 0.24 1.62 16.31
C CYS A 123 1.31 0.86 17.11
N GLY A 124 2.15 0.08 16.42
CA GLY A 124 3.30 -0.55 17.02
C GLY A 124 4.31 0.47 17.60
N PRO A 125 4.73 1.50 16.84
CA PRO A 125 5.58 2.56 17.33
C PRO A 125 4.88 3.47 18.35
N THR A 126 5.59 3.81 19.44
CA THR A 126 5.19 4.81 20.43
C THR A 126 5.90 6.14 20.16
N VAL A 127 5.31 7.24 20.65
CA VAL A 127 5.90 8.58 20.53
C VAL A 127 6.40 9.04 21.90
N PRO A 128 7.65 9.57 22.00
CA PRO A 128 8.16 10.13 23.26
C PRO A 128 7.51 11.49 23.57
N VAL A 129 7.12 11.69 24.82
CA VAL A 129 6.72 12.99 25.40
C VAL A 129 7.66 13.25 26.56
N ILE A 130 8.35 14.40 26.52
CA ILE A 130 9.41 14.76 27.46
C ILE A 130 8.85 15.77 28.47
N ASN A 131 8.91 15.45 29.75
CA ASN A 131 8.59 16.43 30.78
C ASN A 131 9.66 17.56 30.79
N PRO A 132 9.28 18.82 30.55
CA PRO A 132 10.25 19.89 30.45
C PRO A 132 10.99 20.21 31.77
N ASP A 133 10.37 19.90 32.92
CA ASP A 133 10.92 20.20 34.24
C ASP A 133 11.89 19.13 34.74
N THR A 134 11.57 17.86 34.47
CA THR A 134 12.33 16.71 34.99
C THR A 134 13.19 16.01 33.93
N GLY A 135 12.95 16.28 32.63
CA GLY A 135 13.58 15.55 31.54
C GLY A 135 13.08 14.11 31.36
N GLU A 136 12.12 13.67 32.15
CA GLU A 136 11.56 12.32 32.05
C GLU A 136 10.88 12.09 30.72
N ILE A 137 11.19 10.96 30.08
CA ILE A 137 10.62 10.54 28.79
C ILE A 137 9.53 9.52 29.01
N ARG A 138 8.30 9.89 28.73
CA ARG A 138 7.14 8.95 28.69
C ARG A 138 6.86 8.55 27.25
N ARG A 139 6.69 7.26 27.01
CA ARG A 139 6.30 6.74 25.69
C ARG A 139 4.80 6.52 25.64
N VAL A 140 4.13 7.29 24.80
CA VAL A 140 2.67 7.25 24.64
C VAL A 140 2.25 6.36 23.48
N ALA A 141 1.13 5.67 23.65
CA ALA A 141 0.56 4.81 22.63
C ALA A 141 -0.30 5.61 21.63
N ILE A 142 -0.36 5.16 20.39
CA ILE A 142 -1.15 5.84 19.35
C ILE A 142 -2.35 4.97 18.98
N PHE A 143 -3.53 5.41 19.39
CA PHE A 143 -4.81 4.81 19.04
C PHE A 143 -5.20 5.16 17.62
N VAL A 144 -5.64 4.19 16.84
CA VAL A 144 -6.06 4.33 15.45
C VAL A 144 -7.41 3.66 15.25
N ALA A 145 -8.36 4.38 14.65
CA ALA A 145 -9.64 3.84 14.27
C ALA A 145 -9.97 4.20 12.81
N VAL A 146 -10.42 3.23 12.01
CA VAL A 146 -10.63 3.37 10.56
C VAL A 146 -12.00 2.86 10.17
N MET A 147 -12.81 3.71 9.56
CA MET A 147 -14.11 3.35 8.99
C MET A 147 -13.95 2.43 7.79
N GLY A 148 -14.69 1.32 7.76
CA GLY A 148 -14.56 0.29 6.73
C GLY A 148 -14.84 0.79 5.32
N ALA A 149 -15.93 1.52 5.10
CA ALA A 149 -16.38 1.95 3.79
C ALA A 149 -15.61 3.15 3.23
N SER A 150 -15.41 4.21 4.04
CA SER A 150 -14.78 5.47 3.62
C SER A 150 -13.26 5.49 3.80
N ASN A 151 -12.70 4.61 4.64
CA ASN A 151 -11.35 4.72 5.20
C ASN A 151 -11.13 6.01 6.02
N TYR A 152 -12.19 6.69 6.43
CA TYR A 152 -12.09 7.85 7.33
C TYR A 152 -11.44 7.42 8.63
N THR A 153 -10.41 8.13 9.03
CA THR A 153 -9.50 7.68 10.08
C THR A 153 -9.53 8.65 11.24
N TYR A 154 -9.51 8.13 12.44
CA TYR A 154 -9.27 8.84 13.70
C TYR A 154 -7.94 8.38 14.30
N VAL A 155 -7.20 9.31 14.87
CA VAL A 155 -5.91 9.05 15.54
C VAL A 155 -5.79 9.89 16.79
N GLU A 156 -5.31 9.28 17.86
CA GLU A 156 -5.05 9.95 19.13
C GLU A 156 -3.88 9.32 19.88
N ALA A 157 -3.05 10.15 20.51
CA ALA A 157 -2.05 9.69 21.47
C ALA A 157 -2.71 9.51 22.85
N CYS A 158 -2.51 8.34 23.46
CA CYS A 158 -2.99 7.95 24.77
C CYS A 158 -1.83 7.73 25.73
N GLU A 159 -2.03 7.93 27.02
CA GLU A 159 -1.01 7.70 28.07
C GLU A 159 -0.47 6.25 28.02
N GLY A 160 -1.34 5.28 27.74
CA GLY A 160 -0.99 3.87 27.65
C GLY A 160 -1.98 3.07 26.81
N GLN A 161 -1.87 1.75 26.93
CA GLN A 161 -2.77 0.78 26.30
C GLN A 161 -3.67 0.10 27.37
N ASP A 162 -3.83 0.74 28.53
CA ASP A 162 -4.71 0.27 29.60
C ASP A 162 -6.19 0.44 29.21
N MET A 163 -7.07 -0.19 30.00
CA MET A 163 -8.51 -0.18 29.74
C MET A 163 -9.11 1.22 29.78
N MET A 164 -8.68 2.09 30.70
CA MET A 164 -9.22 3.44 30.82
C MET A 164 -8.83 4.29 29.60
N SER A 165 -7.57 4.22 29.17
CA SER A 165 -7.09 4.86 27.94
C SER A 165 -7.86 4.37 26.72
N TRP A 166 -8.13 3.07 26.64
CA TRP A 166 -8.90 2.42 25.58
C TRP A 166 -10.34 2.95 25.49
N LEU A 167 -11.08 2.92 26.60
CA LEU A 167 -12.47 3.38 26.67
C LEU A 167 -12.60 4.88 26.35
N ASN A 168 -11.71 5.70 26.94
CA ASN A 168 -11.69 7.14 26.71
C ASN A 168 -11.38 7.48 25.24
N ALA A 169 -10.46 6.77 24.60
CA ALA A 169 -10.15 6.95 23.18
C ALA A 169 -11.35 6.60 22.30
N HIS A 170 -12.10 5.53 22.64
CA HIS A 170 -13.34 5.18 21.94
C HIS A 170 -14.39 6.29 22.03
N SER A 171 -14.65 6.79 23.23
CA SER A 171 -15.63 7.86 23.43
C SER A 171 -15.29 9.11 22.60
N ARG A 172 -14.01 9.54 22.62
CA ARG A 172 -13.55 10.67 21.80
C ARG A 172 -13.60 10.37 20.31
N CYS A 173 -13.29 9.13 19.90
CA CYS A 173 -13.41 8.68 18.52
C CYS A 173 -14.85 8.75 18.02
N LEU A 174 -15.81 8.24 18.79
CA LEU A 174 -17.24 8.29 18.42
C LEU A 174 -17.76 9.73 18.34
N THR A 175 -17.31 10.61 19.26
CA THR A 175 -17.60 12.05 19.19
C THR A 175 -17.03 12.69 17.91
N PHE A 176 -15.78 12.34 17.55
CA PHE A 176 -15.15 12.82 16.30
C PHE A 176 -15.90 12.34 15.04
N LEU A 177 -16.40 11.10 15.06
CA LEU A 177 -17.16 10.55 13.95
C LEU A 177 -18.59 11.16 13.86
N GLY A 178 -19.08 11.76 14.93
CA GLY A 178 -20.46 12.28 15.00
C GLY A 178 -21.52 11.20 14.99
N GLY A 179 -21.17 9.95 15.30
CA GLY A 179 -22.06 8.82 15.30
C GLY A 179 -21.40 7.52 15.73
N VAL A 180 -22.20 6.47 15.88
CA VAL A 180 -21.77 5.16 16.35
C VAL A 180 -21.86 4.12 15.25
N PRO A 181 -20.76 3.47 14.85
CA PRO A 181 -20.79 2.38 13.89
C PRO A 181 -21.49 1.15 14.50
N LYS A 182 -22.11 0.33 13.65
CA LYS A 182 -22.82 -0.89 14.10
C LYS A 182 -21.88 -1.90 14.73
N LEU A 183 -20.66 -1.99 14.26
CA LEU A 183 -19.68 -2.98 14.67
C LEU A 183 -18.33 -2.32 15.00
N LEU A 184 -17.81 -2.60 16.18
CA LEU A 184 -16.44 -2.30 16.59
C LEU A 184 -15.58 -3.54 16.37
N ILE A 185 -14.52 -3.43 15.60
CA ILE A 185 -13.62 -4.53 15.25
C ILE A 185 -12.22 -4.23 15.81
N PRO A 186 -12.00 -4.49 17.10
CA PRO A 186 -10.68 -4.35 17.70
C PRO A 186 -9.75 -5.48 17.27
N ASP A 187 -8.43 -5.23 17.32
CA ASP A 187 -7.50 -6.34 17.39
C ASP A 187 -7.61 -7.08 18.74
N ASN A 188 -7.00 -8.27 18.82
CA ASN A 188 -6.96 -9.08 20.06
C ASN A 188 -6.04 -8.45 21.11
N LEU A 189 -6.29 -7.20 21.47
CA LEU A 189 -5.61 -6.51 22.56
C LEU A 189 -6.06 -7.04 23.91
N ARG A 190 -5.14 -7.21 24.86
CA ARG A 190 -5.45 -7.64 26.22
C ARG A 190 -6.47 -6.72 26.91
N SER A 191 -6.50 -5.45 26.57
CA SER A 191 -7.50 -4.48 27.04
C SER A 191 -8.89 -4.69 26.44
N ALA A 192 -9.02 -5.31 25.28
CA ALA A 192 -10.31 -5.55 24.63
C ALA A 192 -10.85 -6.97 24.92
N VAL A 193 -9.97 -7.96 25.07
CA VAL A 193 -10.34 -9.38 25.12
C VAL A 193 -9.65 -10.06 26.31
N LYS A 194 -10.43 -10.59 27.24
CA LYS A 194 -9.93 -11.37 28.42
C LYS A 194 -9.31 -12.70 27.97
N LYS A 195 -9.94 -13.36 27.00
CA LYS A 195 -9.48 -14.63 26.43
C LYS A 195 -9.68 -14.62 24.92
N ALA A 196 -8.58 -14.73 24.20
CA ALA A 196 -8.61 -14.84 22.74
C ALA A 196 -8.99 -16.28 22.36
N ASP A 197 -10.21 -16.49 21.88
CA ASP A 197 -10.68 -17.74 21.31
C ASP A 197 -11.06 -17.54 19.85
N ARG A 198 -11.03 -18.64 19.07
CA ARG A 198 -11.33 -18.60 17.64
C ARG A 198 -12.83 -18.47 17.37
N TYR A 199 -13.66 -19.00 18.25
CA TYR A 199 -15.11 -19.09 18.10
C TYR A 199 -15.86 -18.24 19.11
N GLU A 200 -15.39 -18.18 20.36
CA GLU A 200 -16.02 -17.47 21.48
C GLU A 200 -15.00 -16.63 22.26
N PRO A 201 -14.57 -15.48 21.72
CA PRO A 201 -13.67 -14.58 22.45
C PRO A 201 -14.40 -13.97 23.64
N VAL A 202 -13.80 -14.03 24.83
CA VAL A 202 -14.36 -13.38 26.04
C VAL A 202 -13.94 -11.90 26.02
N ILE A 203 -14.90 -11.02 25.77
CA ILE A 203 -14.70 -9.57 25.79
C ILE A 203 -14.56 -9.08 27.24
N ASN A 204 -13.79 -8.02 27.42
CA ASN A 204 -13.70 -7.38 28.75
C ASN A 204 -15.03 -6.72 29.10
N ASP A 205 -15.48 -6.89 30.35
CA ASP A 205 -16.81 -6.44 30.84
C ASP A 205 -16.98 -4.93 30.69
N SER A 206 -15.96 -4.13 31.00
CA SER A 206 -16.00 -2.67 30.83
C SER A 206 -16.10 -2.26 29.36
N TYR A 207 -15.50 -3.02 28.46
CA TYR A 207 -15.60 -2.76 27.04
C TYR A 207 -16.96 -3.19 26.48
N GLN A 208 -17.51 -4.29 27.01
CA GLN A 208 -18.87 -4.73 26.71
C GLN A 208 -19.90 -3.70 27.19
N ALA A 209 -19.75 -3.15 28.39
CA ALA A 209 -20.62 -2.10 28.92
C ALA A 209 -20.56 -0.80 28.05
N LEU A 210 -19.38 -0.44 27.55
CA LEU A 210 -19.26 0.65 26.59
C LEU A 210 -20.07 0.37 25.31
N ALA A 211 -19.97 -0.83 24.77
CA ALA A 211 -20.70 -1.20 23.55
C ALA A 211 -22.22 -1.15 23.76
N GLU A 212 -22.69 -1.63 24.90
CA GLU A 212 -24.11 -1.56 25.30
C GLU A 212 -24.58 -0.11 25.46
N HIS A 213 -23.78 0.73 26.14
CA HIS A 213 -24.08 2.16 26.30
C HIS A 213 -24.27 2.89 24.97
N TYR A 214 -23.42 2.59 23.98
CA TYR A 214 -23.48 3.21 22.66
C TYR A 214 -24.37 2.46 21.65
N GLY A 215 -24.96 1.32 22.01
CA GLY A 215 -25.80 0.50 21.12
C GLY A 215 -25.02 -0.10 19.93
N THR A 216 -23.76 -0.50 20.14
CA THR A 216 -22.91 -1.13 19.15
C THR A 216 -22.51 -2.54 19.57
N VAL A 217 -21.93 -3.32 18.65
CA VAL A 217 -21.49 -4.69 18.91
C VAL A 217 -19.98 -4.81 18.70
N ILE A 218 -19.31 -5.48 19.63
CA ILE A 218 -17.87 -5.76 19.51
C ILE A 218 -17.68 -7.12 18.85
N ILE A 219 -16.94 -7.16 17.75
CA ILE A 219 -16.53 -8.40 17.06
C ILE A 219 -15.01 -8.40 16.94
N PRO A 220 -14.28 -9.00 17.87
CA PRO A 220 -12.83 -9.07 17.79
C PRO A 220 -12.38 -9.81 16.54
N ALA A 221 -11.29 -9.35 15.92
CA ALA A 221 -10.73 -10.03 14.78
C ALA A 221 -10.20 -11.41 15.18
N ARG A 222 -10.38 -12.41 14.31
CA ARG A 222 -9.98 -13.79 14.61
C ARG A 222 -8.47 -13.93 14.76
N PRO A 223 -7.98 -14.65 15.79
CA PRO A 223 -6.55 -14.89 15.97
C PRO A 223 -5.92 -15.58 14.75
N ARG A 224 -4.72 -15.19 14.39
CA ARG A 224 -3.90 -15.80 13.29
C ARG A 224 -4.56 -15.81 11.91
N LYS A 225 -5.54 -14.94 11.65
CA LYS A 225 -6.11 -14.74 10.31
C LYS A 225 -5.85 -13.31 9.78
N PRO A 226 -4.67 -13.02 9.22
CA PRO A 226 -4.33 -11.70 8.71
C PRO A 226 -5.28 -11.21 7.60
N LYS A 227 -5.98 -12.13 6.93
CA LYS A 227 -6.98 -11.76 5.89
C LYS A 227 -8.24 -11.09 6.45
N ASP A 228 -8.49 -11.15 7.75
CA ASP A 228 -9.66 -10.52 8.38
C ASP A 228 -9.40 -9.04 8.73
N LYS A 229 -8.13 -8.60 8.74
CA LYS A 229 -7.68 -7.28 9.20
C LYS A 229 -7.00 -6.34 8.18
N PRO A 230 -7.11 -6.55 6.86
CA PRO A 230 -6.34 -5.73 5.91
C PRO A 230 -6.62 -4.24 6.05
N LYS A 231 -7.81 -3.88 6.54
CA LYS A 231 -8.23 -2.49 6.77
C LYS A 231 -7.56 -1.87 7.99
N ALA A 232 -7.52 -2.56 9.13
CA ALA A 232 -6.84 -2.09 10.34
C ALA A 232 -5.34 -1.96 10.10
N GLU A 233 -4.69 -3.05 9.64
CA GLU A 233 -3.26 -3.09 9.35
C GLU A 233 -2.84 -2.01 8.35
N ASN A 234 -3.60 -1.84 7.26
CA ASN A 234 -3.32 -0.80 6.27
C ASN A 234 -3.56 0.60 6.82
N GLY A 235 -4.58 0.78 7.67
CA GLY A 235 -4.85 2.04 8.37
C GLY A 235 -3.72 2.44 9.29
N VAL A 236 -3.24 1.53 10.14
CA VAL A 236 -2.08 1.72 11.01
C VAL A 236 -0.83 2.08 10.18
N LEU A 237 -0.54 1.32 9.13
CA LEU A 237 0.61 1.58 8.25
C LEU A 237 0.53 2.97 7.57
N ILE A 238 -0.66 3.42 7.19
CA ILE A 238 -0.87 4.76 6.64
C ILE A 238 -0.60 5.82 7.71
N VAL A 239 -1.10 5.64 8.93
CA VAL A 239 -0.85 6.55 10.06
C VAL A 239 0.64 6.62 10.37
N GLU A 240 1.33 5.50 10.46
CA GLU A 240 2.78 5.46 10.67
C GLU A 240 3.55 6.28 9.61
N ARG A 241 3.21 6.08 8.33
CA ARG A 241 3.90 6.75 7.21
C ARG A 241 3.53 8.22 7.03
N TRP A 242 2.28 8.60 7.28
CA TRP A 242 1.77 9.93 6.97
C TRP A 242 1.66 10.86 8.17
N LEU A 243 1.56 10.32 9.38
CA LEU A 243 1.53 11.11 10.61
C LEU A 243 2.85 10.94 11.38
N LEU A 244 3.14 9.73 11.86
CA LEU A 244 4.27 9.52 12.76
C LEU A 244 5.63 9.79 12.09
N ALA A 245 5.80 9.38 10.83
CA ALA A 245 7.04 9.69 10.10
C ALA A 245 7.24 11.21 9.89
N ARG A 246 6.16 12.01 9.81
CA ARG A 246 6.27 13.47 9.66
C ARG A 246 6.71 14.16 10.95
N ILE A 247 6.31 13.64 12.09
CA ILE A 247 6.66 14.20 13.41
C ILE A 247 7.94 13.59 14.02
N ARG A 248 8.63 12.70 13.33
CA ARG A 248 9.80 11.94 13.84
C ARG A 248 10.93 12.80 14.42
N ASN A 249 11.03 14.05 13.97
CA ASN A 249 12.04 15.01 14.41
C ASN A 249 11.43 16.14 15.28
N GLU A 250 10.13 16.04 15.60
CA GLU A 250 9.47 17.02 16.47
C GLU A 250 9.56 16.54 17.94
N THR A 251 9.75 17.47 18.86
CA THR A 251 9.79 17.20 20.30
C THR A 251 8.48 17.66 20.94
N PHE A 252 7.89 16.83 21.77
CA PHE A 252 6.64 17.14 22.46
C PHE A 252 6.84 17.12 23.96
N HIS A 253 6.33 18.14 24.64
CA HIS A 253 6.41 18.27 26.09
C HIS A 253 5.10 17.92 26.79
N THR A 254 3.99 17.87 26.06
CA THR A 254 2.69 17.50 26.61
C THR A 254 1.94 16.59 25.63
N LEU A 255 1.11 15.69 26.18
CA LEU A 255 0.18 14.88 25.39
C LEU A 255 -0.79 15.74 24.58
N ARG A 256 -1.19 16.89 25.13
CA ARG A 256 -2.07 17.85 24.46
C ARG A 256 -1.43 18.44 23.20
N ALA A 257 -0.15 18.83 23.26
CA ALA A 257 0.59 19.37 22.11
C ALA A 257 0.74 18.31 21.01
N LEU A 258 1.09 17.08 21.38
CA LEU A 258 1.16 15.97 20.45
C LEU A 258 -0.20 15.71 19.78
N ASN A 259 -1.28 15.66 20.56
CA ASN A 259 -2.63 15.43 20.02
C ASN A 259 -3.10 16.59 19.13
N ALA A 260 -2.75 17.82 19.42
CA ALA A 260 -3.03 18.97 18.54
C ALA A 260 -2.33 18.77 17.18
N ARG A 261 -1.05 18.42 17.20
CA ARG A 261 -0.27 18.16 15.99
C ARG A 261 -0.80 16.97 15.18
N LEU A 262 -1.17 15.89 15.85
CA LEU A 262 -1.78 14.72 15.19
C LEU A 262 -3.11 15.09 14.51
N ARG A 263 -3.95 15.94 15.09
CA ARG A 263 -5.22 16.40 14.48
C ARG A 263 -5.00 17.19 13.20
N GLU A 264 -4.00 18.09 13.17
CA GLU A 264 -3.64 18.81 11.95
C GLU A 264 -3.24 17.85 10.82
N LEU A 265 -2.34 16.92 11.11
CA LEU A 265 -1.86 15.95 10.15
C LEU A 265 -2.96 14.97 9.73
N LEU A 266 -3.86 14.60 10.63
CA LEU A 266 -5.02 13.76 10.38
C LEU A 266 -6.01 14.45 9.43
N THR A 267 -6.23 15.74 9.62
CA THR A 267 -7.08 16.56 8.73
C THR A 267 -6.49 16.57 7.31
N ASP A 268 -5.19 16.82 7.16
CA ASP A 268 -4.49 16.75 5.88
C ASP A 268 -4.63 15.33 5.26
N MET A 269 -4.40 14.27 6.03
CA MET A 269 -4.50 12.89 5.56
C MET A 269 -5.91 12.51 5.11
N ASN A 270 -6.94 12.89 5.87
CA ASN A 270 -8.33 12.59 5.53
C ASN A 270 -8.84 13.36 4.30
N ASN A 271 -8.24 14.50 3.98
CA ASN A 271 -8.54 15.31 2.81
C ASN A 271 -7.65 14.99 1.59
N ARG A 272 -6.77 14.00 1.66
CA ARG A 272 -5.95 13.58 0.51
C ARG A 272 -6.71 12.68 -0.44
N PRO A 273 -6.58 12.90 -1.77
CA PRO A 273 -7.16 12.04 -2.79
C PRO A 273 -6.63 10.60 -2.71
N MET A 274 -7.51 9.64 -2.83
CA MET A 274 -7.18 8.21 -2.85
C MET A 274 -7.25 7.65 -4.27
N LYS A 275 -6.11 7.30 -4.88
CA LYS A 275 -6.02 6.76 -6.25
C LYS A 275 -6.94 5.56 -6.51
N GLY A 276 -7.09 4.66 -5.53
CA GLY A 276 -7.93 3.46 -5.63
C GLY A 276 -9.45 3.72 -5.53
N TYR A 277 -9.87 4.98 -5.35
CA TYR A 277 -11.26 5.39 -5.14
C TYR A 277 -11.62 6.60 -6.02
N GLY A 278 -11.15 6.64 -7.26
CA GLY A 278 -11.48 7.71 -8.19
C GLY A 278 -11.04 9.11 -7.74
N ASN A 279 -9.92 9.19 -7.01
CA ASN A 279 -9.39 10.41 -6.39
C ASN A 279 -10.29 11.06 -5.33
N GLN A 280 -11.37 10.41 -4.90
CA GLN A 280 -12.13 10.88 -3.74
C GLN A 280 -11.28 10.85 -2.46
N THR A 281 -11.51 11.80 -1.59
CA THR A 281 -10.87 11.85 -0.27
C THR A 281 -11.62 10.97 0.74
N ARG A 282 -10.96 10.65 1.87
CA ARG A 282 -11.62 9.92 2.97
C ARG A 282 -12.77 10.72 3.55
N ALA A 283 -12.59 12.04 3.70
CA ALA A 283 -13.58 12.93 4.26
C ALA A 283 -14.81 13.07 3.34
N GLU A 284 -14.62 13.20 2.02
CA GLU A 284 -15.74 13.22 1.05
C GLU A 284 -16.52 11.91 1.13
N ARG A 285 -15.84 10.77 1.06
CA ARG A 285 -16.49 9.46 1.16
C ARG A 285 -17.23 9.27 2.47
N PHE A 286 -16.70 9.78 3.57
CA PHE A 286 -17.36 9.69 4.87
C PHE A 286 -18.67 10.52 4.93
N ARG A 287 -18.69 11.67 4.28
CA ARG A 287 -19.91 12.52 4.21
C ARG A 287 -20.97 11.98 3.25
N MET A 288 -20.56 11.27 2.20
CA MET A 288 -21.46 10.71 1.18
C MET A 288 -22.09 9.38 1.60
N LEU A 289 -21.53 8.70 2.58
CA LEU A 289 -21.92 7.38 3.06
C LEU A 289 -22.60 7.45 4.41
#